data_0e2ffa628bc16e2e666fe14788a53cda
#
_entry.id   0e2ffa628bc16e2e666fe14788a53cda
#
_cell.length_a   1.000
_cell.length_b   1.000
_cell.length_c   1.000
_cell.angle_alpha   90.00
_cell.angle_beta   90.00
_cell.angle_gamma   90.00
#
_symmetry.space_group_name_H-M   'P 1'
#
loop_
_entity.id
_entity.type
_entity.pdbx_description
1 polymer ?
#
loop_
_entity_poly.entity_id
_entity_poly.type
_entity_poly.pdbx_seq_one_letter_code
_entity_poly.pdbx_strand_id
1 'polypeptide(L)'
;MKNFPAVCCLYFFLSSCTHKDTSTVNPAFADSLINHYSASRLAMTTDSNLAFWKKRMDSLPDNYVNGPKYASVLSSRFHLYGNIKDLLKADSLMKRSNEANQEKEPGIFRTLASFALLQHQFQEADSFLKRAVQIDGQTIPNTYLDFDIAFETGQYAKAGSLLKSLEKDKSYAWFFRKSKYEHYDGSLDSSISNMLQAATKAADNKYLKQAALSNAADLSIHKGDLSTAYNLYRQSIKIDATDFHSIMGLGWIALVYDKNDTLAEKIFQFVHQQSFAPDALLKLNQVAEARGDSLLQQKYAAEFAQLATDKMYGKMYSKYLIDLYTGILNNPGQAVLLAEQETYSRPTPQVYAWYAWSLFCNNQKEKAYEIFKGYVSQKPLEALELYYMGKMMQGLQKGYNAQQFFKAAYKNRYDLSPAKVKDLKEISE
;
A
#
# COMPACT_ATOMS: atom_id res chain seq x y z
N MET A 1 -57.70 -53.58 40.73
CA MET A 1 -56.55 -52.70 40.93
C MET A 1 -55.98 -52.44 39.51
N LYS A 2 -56.16 -51.24 38.96
CA LYS A 2 -55.89 -50.92 37.55
C LYS A 2 -54.54 -50.22 37.41
N ASN A 3 -53.68 -50.84 36.65
CA ASN A 3 -52.36 -50.24 36.26
C ASN A 3 -52.56 -49.20 35.13
N PHE A 4 -52.08 -47.97 35.33
CA PHE A 4 -51.96 -46.97 34.31
C PHE A 4 -50.45 -46.91 33.87
N PRO A 5 -50.16 -46.94 32.58
CA PRO A 5 -48.80 -46.65 32.12
C PRO A 5 -48.59 -45.14 31.96
N ALA A 6 -47.52 -44.66 32.55
CA ALA A 6 -47.05 -43.30 32.35
C ALA A 6 -46.46 -43.12 30.95
N VAL A 7 -47.00 -42.23 30.14
CA VAL A 7 -46.47 -41.80 28.85
C VAL A 7 -45.44 -40.69 29.12
N CYS A 8 -44.14 -40.99 28.89
CA CYS A 8 -43.06 -40.05 28.99
C CYS A 8 -42.90 -39.31 27.63
N CYS A 9 -43.42 -38.08 27.54
CA CYS A 9 -43.16 -37.21 26.37
C CYS A 9 -41.74 -36.65 26.42
N LEU A 10 -40.86 -37.20 25.59
CA LEU A 10 -39.54 -36.62 25.32
C LEU A 10 -39.72 -35.37 24.42
N TYR A 11 -39.61 -34.19 24.98
CA TYR A 11 -39.45 -32.96 24.22
C TYR A 11 -38.02 -32.88 23.73
N PHE A 12 -37.81 -33.13 22.44
CA PHE A 12 -36.56 -32.76 21.75
C PHE A 12 -36.54 -31.24 21.60
N PHE A 13 -35.80 -30.56 22.43
CA PHE A 13 -35.36 -29.19 22.17
C PHE A 13 -34.32 -29.23 21.04
N LEU A 14 -34.74 -28.97 19.82
CA LEU A 14 -33.86 -28.59 18.74
C LEU A 14 -33.31 -27.20 19.07
N SER A 15 -32.20 -27.15 19.80
CA SER A 15 -31.39 -25.95 19.90
C SER A 15 -30.80 -25.66 18.51
N SER A 16 -31.51 -24.86 17.73
CA SER A 16 -30.96 -24.21 16.55
C SER A 16 -29.87 -23.26 17.07
N CYS A 17 -28.62 -23.73 17.10
CA CYS A 17 -27.46 -22.85 17.17
C CYS A 17 -27.45 -22.02 15.88
N THR A 18 -28.12 -20.88 15.90
CA THR A 18 -27.80 -19.82 14.95
C THR A 18 -26.38 -19.36 15.27
N HIS A 19 -25.39 -19.92 14.58
CA HIS A 19 -24.12 -19.26 14.45
C HIS A 19 -24.45 -17.86 13.88
N LYS A 20 -24.44 -16.85 14.73
CA LYS A 20 -24.25 -15.48 14.26
C LYS A 20 -22.88 -15.47 13.64
N ASP A 21 -22.81 -15.55 12.33
CA ASP A 21 -21.63 -15.18 11.58
C ASP A 21 -21.32 -13.73 11.94
N THR A 22 -20.44 -13.54 12.91
CA THR A 22 -19.97 -12.22 13.32
C THR A 22 -18.87 -11.79 12.33
N SER A 23 -19.31 -11.55 11.09
CA SER A 23 -18.47 -10.91 10.08
C SER A 23 -17.92 -9.61 10.66
N THR A 24 -16.60 -9.39 10.56
CA THR A 24 -15.94 -8.15 11.00
C THR A 24 -16.42 -6.98 10.16
N VAL A 25 -16.48 -7.16 8.83
CA VAL A 25 -17.04 -6.16 7.92
C VAL A 25 -18.57 -6.31 7.91
N ASN A 26 -19.26 -5.29 8.38
CA ASN A 26 -20.72 -5.25 8.34
C ASN A 26 -21.20 -5.09 6.88
N PRO A 27 -21.88 -6.09 6.28
CA PRO A 27 -22.34 -6.01 4.89
C PRO A 27 -23.30 -4.84 4.64
N ALA A 28 -24.21 -4.57 5.58
CA ALA A 28 -25.16 -3.46 5.44
C ALA A 28 -24.47 -2.09 5.43
N PHE A 29 -23.36 -1.94 6.17
CA PHE A 29 -22.55 -0.74 6.10
C PHE A 29 -21.88 -0.59 4.72
N ALA A 30 -21.28 -1.67 4.19
CA ALA A 30 -20.65 -1.66 2.88
C ALA A 30 -21.67 -1.41 1.77
N ASP A 31 -22.83 -2.03 1.84
CA ASP A 31 -23.92 -1.81 0.89
C ASP A 31 -24.43 -0.37 0.93
N SER A 32 -24.60 0.19 2.11
CA SER A 32 -25.00 1.60 2.27
C SER A 32 -23.95 2.55 1.69
N LEU A 33 -22.66 2.28 1.95
CA LEU A 33 -21.55 3.07 1.43
C LEU A 33 -21.54 3.08 -0.10
N ILE A 34 -21.72 1.93 -0.74
CA ILE A 34 -21.70 1.79 -2.20
C ILE A 34 -22.96 2.41 -2.83
N ASN A 35 -24.14 2.07 -2.32
CA ASN A 35 -25.42 2.46 -2.92
C ASN A 35 -25.73 3.97 -2.73
N HIS A 36 -25.22 4.59 -1.68
CA HIS A 36 -25.44 6.00 -1.37
C HIS A 36 -24.13 6.83 -1.49
N TYR A 37 -23.15 6.31 -2.24
CA TYR A 37 -21.90 7.00 -2.44
C TYR A 37 -22.13 8.38 -3.05
N SER A 38 -21.49 9.36 -2.47
CA SER A 38 -21.35 10.70 -3.03
C SER A 38 -19.93 11.19 -2.77
N ALA A 39 -19.36 11.90 -3.74
CA ALA A 39 -18.04 12.48 -3.56
C ALA A 39 -17.99 13.34 -2.30
N SER A 40 -16.91 13.24 -1.55
CA SER A 40 -16.73 14.00 -0.33
C SER A 40 -16.68 15.50 -0.60
N ARG A 41 -16.92 16.31 0.44
CA ARG A 41 -16.75 17.77 0.33
C ARG A 41 -15.34 18.14 -0.11
N LEU A 42 -14.33 17.37 0.35
CA LEU A 42 -12.94 17.57 -0.07
C LEU A 42 -12.76 17.34 -1.56
N ALA A 43 -13.31 16.26 -2.10
CA ALA A 43 -13.28 15.93 -3.52
C ALA A 43 -13.96 17.02 -4.36
N MET A 44 -15.19 17.41 -4.00
CA MET A 44 -15.93 18.48 -4.70
C MET A 44 -15.19 19.81 -4.68
N THR A 45 -14.58 20.19 -3.54
CA THR A 45 -13.78 21.41 -3.41
C THR A 45 -12.53 21.33 -4.29
N THR A 46 -11.87 20.18 -4.33
CA THR A 46 -10.68 19.96 -5.17
C THR A 46 -11.03 20.10 -6.64
N ASP A 47 -12.14 19.52 -7.11
CA ASP A 47 -12.58 19.64 -8.50
C ASP A 47 -12.98 21.09 -8.87
N SER A 48 -13.64 21.82 -7.97
CA SER A 48 -13.93 23.24 -8.14
C SER A 48 -12.65 24.09 -8.23
N ASN A 49 -11.68 23.82 -7.37
CA ASN A 49 -10.37 24.47 -7.40
C ASN A 49 -9.59 24.13 -8.68
N LEU A 50 -9.71 22.90 -9.19
CA LEU A 50 -9.10 22.50 -10.46
C LEU A 50 -9.59 23.38 -11.60
N ALA A 51 -10.92 23.54 -11.73
CA ALA A 51 -11.53 24.37 -12.78
C ALA A 51 -11.10 25.84 -12.63
N PHE A 52 -11.08 26.38 -11.40
CA PHE A 52 -10.65 27.75 -11.13
C PHE A 52 -9.19 28.00 -11.52
N TRP A 53 -8.25 27.16 -11.04
CA TRP A 53 -6.83 27.36 -11.30
C TRP A 53 -6.47 27.08 -12.76
N LYS A 54 -7.16 26.11 -13.40
CA LYS A 54 -7.03 25.87 -14.84
C LYS A 54 -7.37 27.12 -15.63
N LYS A 55 -8.54 27.73 -15.36
CA LYS A 55 -8.96 28.97 -16.03
C LYS A 55 -7.96 30.13 -15.81
N ARG A 56 -7.43 30.26 -14.58
CA ARG A 56 -6.41 31.29 -14.30
C ARG A 56 -5.10 31.04 -15.04
N MET A 57 -4.67 29.77 -15.12
CA MET A 57 -3.47 29.39 -15.87
C MET A 57 -3.63 29.65 -17.37
N ASP A 58 -4.81 29.34 -17.93
CA ASP A 58 -5.11 29.57 -19.34
C ASP A 58 -5.17 31.08 -19.68
N SER A 59 -5.65 31.92 -18.74
CA SER A 59 -5.79 33.38 -18.94
C SER A 59 -4.48 34.14 -18.65
N LEU A 60 -3.65 33.67 -17.75
CA LEU A 60 -2.42 34.34 -17.30
C LEU A 60 -1.30 33.28 -17.13
N PRO A 61 -0.80 32.72 -18.25
CA PRO A 61 0.14 31.58 -18.22
C PRO A 61 1.50 31.93 -17.59
N ASP A 62 1.94 33.17 -17.70
CA ASP A 62 3.24 33.64 -17.19
C ASP A 62 3.19 34.10 -15.73
N ASN A 63 2.02 34.03 -15.09
CA ASN A 63 1.92 34.38 -13.68
C ASN A 63 2.54 33.28 -12.82
N TYR A 64 3.62 33.60 -12.13
CA TYR A 64 4.43 32.66 -11.34
C TYR A 64 3.67 31.97 -10.19
N VAL A 65 2.53 32.50 -9.74
CA VAL A 65 1.69 31.90 -8.69
C VAL A 65 0.76 30.82 -9.24
N ASN A 66 0.28 30.97 -10.48
CA ASN A 66 -0.76 30.12 -11.05
C ASN A 66 -0.25 28.67 -11.25
N GLY A 67 0.97 28.48 -11.72
CA GLY A 67 1.59 27.17 -11.94
C GLY A 67 1.63 26.32 -10.65
N PRO A 68 2.30 26.78 -9.59
CA PRO A 68 2.36 26.05 -8.30
C PRO A 68 0.98 25.79 -7.66
N LYS A 69 0.05 26.74 -7.75
CA LYS A 69 -1.31 26.54 -7.22
C LYS A 69 -2.08 25.49 -7.99
N TYR A 70 -1.99 25.50 -9.32
CA TYR A 70 -2.63 24.49 -10.15
C TYR A 70 -1.99 23.10 -9.92
N ALA A 71 -0.66 23.03 -9.83
CA ALA A 71 0.07 21.79 -9.50
C ALA A 71 -0.36 21.22 -8.14
N SER A 72 -0.51 22.06 -7.11
CA SER A 72 -0.99 21.62 -5.79
C SER A 72 -2.38 20.99 -5.86
N VAL A 73 -3.30 21.56 -6.63
CA VAL A 73 -4.65 20.99 -6.80
C VAL A 73 -4.62 19.67 -7.56
N LEU A 74 -3.80 19.59 -8.62
CA LEU A 74 -3.61 18.34 -9.38
C LEU A 74 -3.02 17.23 -8.50
N SER A 75 -2.02 17.56 -7.65
CA SER A 75 -1.48 16.61 -6.68
C SER A 75 -2.53 16.13 -5.68
N SER A 76 -3.34 17.05 -5.14
CA SER A 76 -4.47 16.67 -4.26
C SER A 76 -5.45 15.74 -4.97
N ARG A 77 -5.73 15.99 -6.24
CA ARG A 77 -6.63 15.18 -7.05
C ARG A 77 -6.06 13.80 -7.36
N PHE A 78 -4.74 13.71 -7.59
CA PHE A 78 -4.05 12.43 -7.69
C PHE A 78 -4.23 11.58 -6.42
N HIS A 79 -4.07 12.17 -5.24
CA HIS A 79 -4.29 11.46 -3.97
C HIS A 79 -5.74 11.01 -3.76
N LEU A 80 -6.72 11.75 -4.28
CA LEU A 80 -8.14 11.39 -4.17
C LEU A 80 -8.54 10.26 -5.14
N TYR A 81 -8.11 10.36 -6.41
CA TYR A 81 -8.64 9.53 -7.48
C TYR A 81 -7.61 8.58 -8.12
N GLY A 82 -6.33 8.69 -7.76
CA GLY A 82 -5.27 7.85 -8.33
C GLY A 82 -4.92 8.13 -9.79
N ASN A 83 -5.33 9.30 -10.35
CA ASN A 83 -5.05 9.61 -11.75
C ASN A 83 -3.60 10.04 -11.95
N ILE A 84 -2.78 9.15 -12.48
CA ILE A 84 -1.34 9.40 -12.71
C ILE A 84 -1.10 10.63 -13.62
N LYS A 85 -2.00 10.93 -14.56
CA LYS A 85 -1.87 12.11 -15.43
C LYS A 85 -1.91 13.41 -14.66
N ASP A 86 -2.64 13.46 -13.54
CA ASP A 86 -2.69 14.63 -12.66
C ASP A 86 -1.34 14.84 -11.98
N LEU A 87 -0.69 13.78 -11.47
CA LEU A 87 0.64 13.86 -10.86
C LEU A 87 1.70 14.32 -11.87
N LEU A 88 1.73 13.72 -13.07
CA LEU A 88 2.68 14.08 -14.12
C LEU A 88 2.50 15.52 -14.59
N LYS A 89 1.26 16.00 -14.69
CA LYS A 89 0.98 17.39 -15.03
C LYS A 89 1.41 18.33 -13.90
N ALA A 90 1.18 17.96 -12.65
CA ALA A 90 1.65 18.72 -11.48
C ALA A 90 3.19 18.84 -11.48
N ASP A 91 3.90 17.74 -11.72
CA ASP A 91 5.35 17.70 -11.83
C ASP A 91 5.87 18.63 -12.95
N SER A 92 5.30 18.53 -14.14
CA SER A 92 5.66 19.39 -15.27
C SER A 92 5.43 20.88 -14.97
N LEU A 93 4.32 21.24 -14.32
CA LEU A 93 4.05 22.62 -13.92
C LEU A 93 5.04 23.13 -12.88
N MET A 94 5.43 22.29 -11.92
CA MET A 94 6.42 22.66 -10.91
C MET A 94 7.82 22.82 -11.53
N LYS A 95 8.24 21.95 -12.48
CA LYS A 95 9.51 22.09 -13.21
C LYS A 95 9.55 23.42 -13.97
N ARG A 96 8.51 23.76 -14.73
CA ARG A 96 8.40 25.07 -15.41
C ARG A 96 8.44 26.25 -14.43
N SER A 97 7.75 26.13 -13.29
CA SER A 97 7.77 27.20 -12.26
C SER A 97 9.15 27.34 -11.63
N ASN A 98 9.89 26.26 -11.47
CA ASN A 98 11.27 26.27 -10.98
C ASN A 98 12.20 27.02 -11.94
N GLU A 99 12.11 26.71 -13.22
CA GLU A 99 12.87 27.40 -14.28
C GLU A 99 12.55 28.91 -14.30
N ALA A 100 11.27 29.28 -14.28
CA ALA A 100 10.83 30.67 -14.26
C ALA A 100 11.33 31.44 -13.02
N ASN A 101 11.48 30.77 -11.88
CA ASN A 101 12.07 31.33 -10.66
C ASN A 101 13.61 31.22 -10.62
N GLN A 102 14.27 30.91 -11.74
CA GLN A 102 15.73 30.79 -11.84
C GLN A 102 16.31 29.78 -10.83
N GLU A 103 15.53 28.75 -10.48
CA GLU A 103 15.90 27.69 -9.53
C GLU A 103 16.34 28.20 -8.14
N LYS A 104 15.73 29.27 -7.66
CA LYS A 104 16.08 29.88 -6.37
C LYS A 104 15.16 29.53 -5.22
N GLU A 105 14.05 28.83 -5.47
CA GLU A 105 13.01 28.54 -4.48
C GLU A 105 13.14 27.13 -3.91
N PRO A 106 13.65 26.94 -2.68
CA PRO A 106 13.84 25.61 -2.10
C PRO A 106 12.52 24.87 -1.90
N GLY A 107 11.40 25.59 -1.72
CA GLY A 107 10.06 24.99 -1.62
C GLY A 107 9.62 24.25 -2.88
N ILE A 108 10.00 24.76 -4.06
CA ILE A 108 9.70 24.10 -5.34
C ILE A 108 10.51 22.79 -5.44
N PHE A 109 11.79 22.80 -5.12
CA PHE A 109 12.62 21.61 -5.12
C PHE A 109 12.11 20.55 -4.14
N ARG A 110 11.64 20.92 -2.95
CA ARG A 110 11.00 19.99 -2.00
C ARG A 110 9.74 19.36 -2.59
N THR A 111 8.92 20.13 -3.28
CA THR A 111 7.72 19.61 -3.94
C THR A 111 8.08 18.64 -5.06
N LEU A 112 9.07 18.97 -5.90
CA LEU A 112 9.57 18.08 -6.94
C LEU A 112 10.17 16.80 -6.36
N ALA A 113 10.93 16.89 -5.26
CA ALA A 113 11.44 15.71 -4.55
C ALA A 113 10.29 14.81 -4.06
N SER A 114 9.21 15.41 -3.51
CA SER A 114 8.03 14.65 -3.08
C SER A 114 7.32 13.98 -4.26
N PHE A 115 7.19 14.64 -5.40
CA PHE A 115 6.60 14.04 -6.61
C PHE A 115 7.46 12.91 -7.17
N ALA A 116 8.79 13.07 -7.16
CA ALA A 116 9.71 12.02 -7.57
C ALA A 116 9.64 10.79 -6.63
N LEU A 117 9.49 10.99 -5.32
CA LEU A 117 9.25 9.89 -4.36
C LEU A 117 7.95 9.14 -4.68
N LEU A 118 6.83 9.84 -4.96
CA LEU A 118 5.57 9.22 -5.36
C LEU A 118 5.69 8.39 -6.64
N GLN A 119 6.57 8.81 -7.57
CA GLN A 119 6.82 8.13 -8.83
C GLN A 119 7.91 7.04 -8.73
N HIS A 120 8.43 6.76 -7.54
CA HIS A 120 9.57 5.86 -7.30
C HIS A 120 10.86 6.24 -8.06
N GLN A 121 11.05 7.54 -8.28
CA GLN A 121 12.23 8.13 -8.93
C GLN A 121 13.22 8.61 -7.86
N PHE A 122 13.75 7.69 -7.05
CA PHE A 122 14.48 8.01 -5.82
C PHE A 122 15.77 8.81 -6.06
N GLN A 123 16.48 8.57 -7.17
CA GLN A 123 17.69 9.33 -7.53
C GLN A 123 17.34 10.78 -7.91
N GLU A 124 16.23 10.99 -8.62
CA GLU A 124 15.74 12.33 -8.94
C GLU A 124 15.29 13.08 -7.68
N ALA A 125 14.59 12.38 -6.76
CA ALA A 125 14.20 12.93 -5.47
C ALA A 125 15.43 13.41 -4.66
N ASP A 126 16.48 12.61 -4.60
CA ASP A 126 17.75 12.97 -3.92
C ASP A 126 18.45 14.17 -4.60
N SER A 127 18.42 14.24 -5.93
CA SER A 127 18.96 15.39 -6.68
C SER A 127 18.22 16.68 -6.34
N PHE A 128 16.88 16.67 -6.33
CA PHE A 128 16.09 17.83 -5.94
C PHE A 128 16.29 18.23 -4.48
N LEU A 129 16.40 17.26 -3.57
CA LEU A 129 16.69 17.54 -2.17
C LEU A 129 18.05 18.23 -2.02
N LYS A 130 19.10 17.75 -2.69
CA LYS A 130 20.43 18.37 -2.69
C LYS A 130 20.37 19.83 -3.13
N ARG A 131 19.56 20.13 -4.16
CA ARG A 131 19.35 21.53 -4.60
C ARG A 131 18.64 22.35 -3.54
N ALA A 132 17.60 21.84 -2.88
CA ALA A 132 16.95 22.54 -1.78
C ALA A 132 17.93 22.85 -0.63
N VAL A 133 18.74 21.84 -0.23
CA VAL A 133 19.74 21.98 0.84
C VAL A 133 20.83 23.02 0.48
N GLN A 134 21.25 23.10 -0.77
CA GLN A 134 22.20 24.12 -1.23
C GLN A 134 21.68 25.54 -1.07
N ILE A 135 20.36 25.74 -1.16
CA ILE A 135 19.73 27.08 -1.07
C ILE A 135 19.46 27.49 0.38
N ASP A 136 18.85 26.62 1.19
CA ASP A 136 18.37 27.00 2.54
C ASP A 136 18.94 26.13 3.67
N GLY A 137 19.92 25.28 3.39
CA GLY A 137 20.61 24.42 4.37
C GLY A 137 19.78 23.22 4.81
N GLN A 138 20.21 22.57 5.89
CA GLN A 138 19.54 21.39 6.46
C GLN A 138 18.38 21.82 7.39
N THR A 139 17.34 22.31 6.80
CA THR A 139 16.10 22.69 7.50
C THR A 139 15.29 21.47 7.94
N ILE A 140 14.30 21.64 8.83
CA ILE A 140 13.38 20.57 9.25
C ILE A 140 12.69 19.92 8.04
N PRO A 141 12.10 20.66 7.05
CA PRO A 141 11.50 20.06 5.88
C PRO A 141 12.50 19.26 5.01
N ASN A 142 13.73 19.74 4.84
CA ASN A 142 14.77 19.01 4.11
C ASN A 142 15.16 17.73 4.84
N THR A 143 15.26 17.78 6.19
CA THR A 143 15.57 16.58 6.99
C THR A 143 14.47 15.52 6.91
N TYR A 144 13.20 15.90 6.83
CA TYR A 144 12.11 14.94 6.60
C TYR A 144 12.16 14.29 5.22
N LEU A 145 12.47 15.05 4.17
CA LEU A 145 12.64 14.49 2.84
C LEU A 145 13.86 13.57 2.76
N ASP A 146 14.96 13.94 3.42
CA ASP A 146 16.16 13.10 3.51
C ASP A 146 15.86 11.78 4.24
N PHE A 147 15.03 11.82 5.29
CA PHE A 147 14.52 10.61 5.93
C PHE A 147 13.73 9.74 4.93
N ASP A 148 12.79 10.32 4.19
CA ASP A 148 11.95 9.55 3.26
C ASP A 148 12.80 8.91 2.17
N ILE A 149 13.74 9.64 1.57
CA ILE A 149 14.65 9.10 0.54
C ILE A 149 15.55 8.01 1.13
N ALA A 150 16.16 8.25 2.29
CA ALA A 150 17.03 7.28 2.95
C ALA A 150 16.28 6.00 3.30
N PHE A 151 15.04 6.11 3.79
CA PHE A 151 14.20 4.98 4.14
C PHE A 151 13.83 4.15 2.90
N GLU A 152 13.33 4.80 1.83
CA GLU A 152 12.94 4.10 0.59
C GLU A 152 14.13 3.46 -0.14
N THR A 153 15.34 4.00 0.03
CA THR A 153 16.56 3.45 -0.58
C THR A 153 17.34 2.50 0.33
N GLY A 154 16.74 2.06 1.47
CA GLY A 154 17.35 1.07 2.35
C GLY A 154 18.47 1.59 3.25
N GLN A 155 18.68 2.91 3.33
CA GLN A 155 19.66 3.55 4.20
C GLN A 155 19.09 3.72 5.62
N TYR A 156 18.61 2.63 6.23
CA TYR A 156 17.85 2.65 7.48
C TYR A 156 18.61 3.26 8.67
N ALA A 157 19.92 3.05 8.77
CA ALA A 157 20.74 3.67 9.80
C ALA A 157 20.75 5.21 9.70
N LYS A 158 20.85 5.74 8.45
CA LYS A 158 20.74 7.17 8.17
C LYS A 158 19.34 7.68 8.53
N ALA A 159 18.29 6.98 8.08
CA ALA A 159 16.90 7.33 8.39
C ALA A 159 16.67 7.42 9.91
N GLY A 160 17.14 6.43 10.68
CA GLY A 160 17.05 6.44 12.15
C GLY A 160 17.77 7.63 12.79
N SER A 161 18.96 7.99 12.29
CA SER A 161 19.74 9.14 12.77
C SER A 161 19.02 10.48 12.49
N LEU A 162 18.44 10.62 11.29
CA LEU A 162 17.67 11.81 10.91
C LEU A 162 16.41 11.94 11.79
N LEU A 163 15.69 10.85 12.00
CA LEU A 163 14.49 10.83 12.85
C LEU A 163 14.81 11.21 14.30
N LYS A 164 15.94 10.74 14.83
CA LYS A 164 16.44 11.10 16.16
C LYS A 164 16.78 12.58 16.24
N SER A 165 17.38 13.18 15.21
CA SER A 165 17.69 14.63 15.20
C SER A 165 16.45 15.50 15.25
N LEU A 166 15.29 14.99 14.79
CA LEU A 166 13.98 15.66 14.79
C LEU A 166 13.12 15.31 16.02
N GLU A 167 13.64 14.62 17.02
CA GLU A 167 12.85 14.12 18.14
C GLU A 167 12.09 15.20 18.94
N LYS A 168 12.59 16.43 18.92
CA LYS A 168 11.94 17.57 19.61
C LYS A 168 10.72 18.13 18.86
N ASP A 169 10.57 17.86 17.57
CA ASP A 169 9.50 18.42 16.74
C ASP A 169 8.11 17.93 17.17
N LYS A 170 7.97 16.62 17.46
CA LYS A 170 6.70 16.00 17.91
C LYS A 170 5.47 16.40 17.07
N SER A 171 5.68 16.75 15.79
CA SER A 171 4.64 17.08 14.82
C SER A 171 3.99 15.84 14.22
N TYR A 172 2.93 16.07 13.42
CA TYR A 172 2.37 15.03 12.54
C TYR A 172 3.46 14.33 11.73
N ALA A 173 4.33 15.11 11.09
CA ALA A 173 5.38 14.61 10.20
C ALA A 173 6.39 13.72 10.94
N TRP A 174 6.71 14.05 12.17
CA TRP A 174 7.60 13.24 13.01
C TRP A 174 6.94 11.92 13.42
N PHE A 175 5.72 11.96 13.95
CA PHE A 175 5.02 10.75 14.40
C PHE A 175 4.73 9.78 13.26
N PHE A 176 4.36 10.30 12.08
CA PHE A 176 4.13 9.50 10.89
C PHE A 176 5.39 8.70 10.49
N ARG A 177 6.55 9.37 10.41
CA ARG A 177 7.83 8.73 10.06
C ARG A 177 8.37 7.83 11.18
N LYS A 178 8.14 8.20 12.43
CA LYS A 178 8.46 7.36 13.59
C LYS A 178 7.70 6.03 13.51
N SER A 179 6.42 6.07 13.21
CA SER A 179 5.60 4.89 12.97
C SER A 179 6.17 4.02 11.85
N LYS A 180 6.49 4.61 10.69
CA LYS A 180 7.07 3.91 9.55
C LYS A 180 8.40 3.23 9.91
N TYR A 181 9.25 3.90 10.64
CA TYR A 181 10.54 3.35 11.09
C TYR A 181 10.36 2.18 12.08
N GLU A 182 9.43 2.31 13.01
CA GLU A 182 9.12 1.25 13.99
C GLU A 182 8.44 0.03 13.35
N HIS A 183 7.66 0.24 12.29
CA HIS A 183 7.15 -0.87 11.49
C HIS A 183 8.31 -1.69 10.88
N TYR A 184 9.28 -1.00 10.27
CA TYR A 184 10.48 -1.65 9.73
C TYR A 184 11.26 -2.41 10.81
N ASP A 185 11.36 -1.86 12.02
CA ASP A 185 12.05 -2.47 13.17
C ASP A 185 11.25 -3.63 13.82
N GLY A 186 10.04 -3.90 13.33
CA GLY A 186 9.15 -4.95 13.83
C GLY A 186 8.34 -4.58 15.08
N SER A 187 8.41 -3.33 15.54
CA SER A 187 7.71 -2.80 16.72
C SER A 187 6.29 -2.34 16.40
N LEU A 188 5.40 -3.27 15.96
CA LEU A 188 4.07 -2.95 15.45
C LEU A 188 3.18 -2.18 16.44
N ASP A 189 3.21 -2.51 17.74
CA ASP A 189 2.40 -1.79 18.74
C ASP A 189 2.80 -0.32 18.86
N SER A 190 4.10 -0.04 18.92
CA SER A 190 4.63 1.31 18.89
C SER A 190 4.31 2.02 17.57
N SER A 191 4.44 1.32 16.46
CA SER A 191 4.12 1.84 15.13
C SER A 191 2.67 2.30 15.05
N ILE A 192 1.70 1.47 15.44
CA ILE A 192 0.27 1.82 15.49
C ILE A 192 0.05 3.02 16.43
N SER A 193 0.63 2.99 17.64
CA SER A 193 0.50 4.08 18.61
C SER A 193 1.00 5.41 18.04
N ASN A 194 2.18 5.43 17.40
CA ASN A 194 2.72 6.65 16.79
C ASN A 194 1.90 7.12 15.58
N MET A 195 1.33 6.22 14.78
CA MET A 195 0.44 6.59 13.68
C MET A 195 -0.87 7.24 14.21
N LEU A 196 -1.41 6.73 15.32
CA LEU A 196 -2.56 7.36 16.00
C LEU A 196 -2.19 8.71 16.63
N GLN A 197 -0.96 8.88 17.14
CA GLN A 197 -0.45 10.19 17.55
C GLN A 197 -0.35 11.15 16.36
N ALA A 198 0.08 10.69 15.20
CA ALA A 198 0.04 11.49 13.98
C ALA A 198 -1.40 11.95 13.67
N ALA A 199 -2.39 11.07 13.72
CA ALA A 199 -3.79 11.40 13.52
C ALA A 199 -4.27 12.49 14.52
N THR A 200 -3.82 12.42 15.77
CA THR A 200 -4.11 13.42 16.80
C THR A 200 -3.44 14.77 16.48
N LYS A 201 -2.18 14.75 16.04
CA LYS A 201 -1.40 15.94 15.67
C LYS A 201 -1.87 16.60 14.36
N ALA A 202 -2.64 15.88 13.55
CA ALA A 202 -3.25 16.45 12.34
C ALA A 202 -4.26 17.57 12.66
N ALA A 203 -4.76 17.64 13.91
CA ALA A 203 -5.74 18.62 14.38
C ALA A 203 -6.94 18.74 13.42
N ASP A 204 -7.19 19.93 12.87
CA ASP A 204 -8.30 20.19 11.93
C ASP A 204 -7.99 19.83 10.49
N ASN A 205 -6.76 19.39 10.18
CA ASN A 205 -6.41 18.94 8.84
C ASN A 205 -6.98 17.55 8.58
N LYS A 206 -8.19 17.53 8.02
CA LYS A 206 -8.94 16.30 7.75
C LYS A 206 -8.18 15.33 6.84
N TYR A 207 -7.46 15.84 5.84
CA TYR A 207 -6.66 15.01 4.92
C TYR A 207 -5.54 14.25 5.67
N LEU A 208 -4.74 14.97 6.47
CA LEU A 208 -3.67 14.32 7.25
C LEU A 208 -4.23 13.34 8.27
N LYS A 209 -5.34 13.71 8.93
CA LYS A 209 -6.00 12.81 9.89
C LYS A 209 -6.51 11.54 9.25
N GLN A 210 -7.17 11.66 8.11
CA GLN A 210 -7.66 10.54 7.31
C GLN A 210 -6.50 9.62 6.91
N ALA A 211 -5.42 10.19 6.34
CA ALA A 211 -4.25 9.42 5.92
C ALA A 211 -3.59 8.67 7.10
N ALA A 212 -3.47 9.28 8.27
CA ALA A 212 -2.92 8.60 9.43
C ALA A 212 -3.83 7.48 9.95
N LEU A 213 -5.16 7.66 9.94
CA LEU A 213 -6.11 6.61 10.35
C LEU A 213 -6.08 5.41 9.41
N SER A 214 -6.03 5.63 8.09
CA SER A 214 -5.94 4.55 7.11
C SER A 214 -4.63 3.77 7.23
N ASN A 215 -3.50 4.46 7.42
CA ASN A 215 -2.21 3.79 7.66
C ASN A 215 -2.18 3.02 9.01
N ALA A 216 -2.83 3.54 10.07
CA ALA A 216 -2.95 2.81 11.33
C ALA A 216 -3.82 1.56 11.17
N ALA A 217 -4.80 1.58 10.29
CA ALA A 217 -5.61 0.42 9.93
C ALA A 217 -4.76 -0.65 9.20
N ASP A 218 -3.93 -0.25 8.23
CA ASP A 218 -3.00 -1.16 7.54
C ASP A 218 -2.05 -1.85 8.53
N LEU A 219 -1.45 -1.07 9.44
CA LEU A 219 -0.59 -1.61 10.50
C LEU A 219 -1.33 -2.59 11.43
N SER A 220 -2.63 -2.34 11.67
CA SER A 220 -3.46 -3.25 12.46
C SER A 220 -3.74 -4.57 11.71
N ILE A 221 -3.86 -4.55 10.38
CA ILE A 221 -3.91 -5.77 9.55
C ILE A 221 -2.59 -6.55 9.69
N HIS A 222 -1.43 -5.89 9.56
CA HIS A 222 -0.12 -6.52 9.76
C HIS A 222 -0.01 -7.18 11.13
N LYS A 223 -0.54 -6.55 12.17
CA LYS A 223 -0.60 -7.11 13.52
C LYS A 223 -1.59 -8.28 13.65
N GLY A 224 -2.56 -8.39 12.75
CA GLY A 224 -3.66 -9.37 12.82
C GLY A 224 -4.85 -8.90 13.66
N ASP A 225 -4.91 -7.63 14.03
CA ASP A 225 -6.06 -7.02 14.74
C ASP A 225 -7.06 -6.42 13.74
N LEU A 226 -7.83 -7.32 13.12
CA LEU A 226 -8.76 -6.96 12.05
C LEU A 226 -9.96 -6.12 12.54
N SER A 227 -10.33 -6.28 13.80
CA SER A 227 -11.40 -5.47 14.42
C SER A 227 -10.99 -4.02 14.55
N THR A 228 -9.78 -3.78 15.06
CA THR A 228 -9.20 -2.42 15.12
C THR A 228 -9.01 -1.83 13.73
N ALA A 229 -8.48 -2.60 12.77
CA ALA A 229 -8.33 -2.17 11.38
C ALA A 229 -9.66 -1.73 10.77
N TYR A 230 -10.71 -2.53 10.90
CA TYR A 230 -12.06 -2.21 10.44
C TYR A 230 -12.57 -0.89 11.01
N ASN A 231 -12.42 -0.70 12.33
CA ASN A 231 -12.89 0.51 12.99
C ASN A 231 -12.12 1.76 12.53
N LEU A 232 -10.81 1.64 12.30
CA LEU A 232 -9.98 2.74 11.82
C LEU A 232 -10.30 3.11 10.36
N TYR A 233 -10.48 2.12 9.46
CA TYR A 233 -10.95 2.39 8.10
C TYR A 233 -12.32 3.09 8.10
N ARG A 234 -13.26 2.64 8.93
CA ARG A 234 -14.57 3.32 9.04
C ARG A 234 -14.43 4.76 9.52
N GLN A 235 -13.54 5.04 10.47
CA GLN A 235 -13.28 6.40 10.92
C GLN A 235 -12.68 7.25 9.79
N SER A 236 -11.76 6.69 9.01
CA SER A 236 -11.17 7.34 7.84
C SER A 236 -12.23 7.67 6.78
N ILE A 237 -13.05 6.71 6.39
CA ILE A 237 -14.15 6.87 5.42
C ILE A 237 -15.18 7.90 5.90
N LYS A 238 -15.44 7.97 7.21
CA LYS A 238 -16.34 8.99 7.78
C LYS A 238 -15.79 10.42 7.62
N ILE A 239 -14.47 10.58 7.61
CA ILE A 239 -13.82 11.88 7.35
C ILE A 239 -13.88 12.19 5.86
N ASP A 240 -13.60 11.20 5.01
CA ASP A 240 -13.58 11.33 3.56
C ASP A 240 -14.16 10.07 2.90
N ALA A 241 -15.39 10.17 2.39
CA ALA A 241 -16.05 9.07 1.68
C ALA A 241 -15.37 8.72 0.33
N THR A 242 -14.43 9.54 -0.15
CA THR A 242 -13.61 9.31 -1.35
C THR A 242 -12.28 8.62 -1.00
N ASP A 243 -12.10 8.18 0.24
CA ASP A 243 -10.93 7.39 0.66
C ASP A 243 -11.02 5.94 0.11
N PHE A 244 -10.72 5.78 -1.16
CA PHE A 244 -10.74 4.48 -1.83
C PHE A 244 -9.74 3.49 -1.25
N HIS A 245 -8.64 3.95 -0.64
CA HIS A 245 -7.70 3.08 0.06
C HIS A 245 -8.37 2.39 1.26
N SER A 246 -9.02 3.14 2.14
CA SER A 246 -9.77 2.57 3.27
C SER A 246 -10.94 1.70 2.81
N ILE A 247 -11.63 2.06 1.73
CA ILE A 247 -12.70 1.23 1.17
C ILE A 247 -12.14 -0.10 0.66
N MET A 248 -11.00 -0.10 -0.03
CA MET A 248 -10.31 -1.36 -0.41
C MET A 248 -9.86 -2.15 0.82
N GLY A 249 -9.44 -1.49 1.89
CA GLY A 249 -9.11 -2.13 3.16
C GLY A 249 -10.27 -2.92 3.76
N LEU A 250 -11.51 -2.38 3.68
CA LEU A 250 -12.72 -3.14 4.06
C LEU A 250 -12.91 -4.38 3.18
N GLY A 251 -12.77 -4.24 1.86
CA GLY A 251 -12.83 -5.38 0.93
C GLY A 251 -11.75 -6.42 1.23
N TRP A 252 -10.56 -5.98 1.61
CA TRP A 252 -9.48 -6.87 1.99
C TRP A 252 -9.81 -7.68 3.27
N ILE A 253 -10.32 -7.03 4.32
CA ILE A 253 -10.76 -7.73 5.54
C ILE A 253 -11.86 -8.74 5.21
N ALA A 254 -12.85 -8.35 4.39
CA ALA A 254 -13.92 -9.25 3.94
C ALA A 254 -13.35 -10.49 3.23
N LEU A 255 -12.32 -10.34 2.38
CA LEU A 255 -11.70 -11.43 1.64
C LEU A 255 -10.85 -12.34 2.55
N VAL A 256 -9.90 -11.75 3.31
CA VAL A 256 -8.87 -12.55 3.98
C VAL A 256 -9.29 -13.08 5.35
N TYR A 257 -10.20 -12.40 6.02
CA TYR A 257 -10.64 -12.75 7.37
C TYR A 257 -12.07 -13.31 7.40
N ASP A 258 -13.04 -12.55 6.90
CA ASP A 258 -14.45 -12.96 6.91
C ASP A 258 -14.76 -14.07 5.89
N LYS A 259 -13.85 -14.32 4.93
CA LYS A 259 -14.03 -15.28 3.82
C LYS A 259 -15.27 -14.97 2.96
N ASN A 260 -15.65 -13.71 2.91
CA ASN A 260 -16.77 -13.22 2.11
C ASN A 260 -16.24 -12.60 0.80
N ASP A 261 -15.92 -13.46 -0.14
CA ASP A 261 -15.39 -13.09 -1.45
C ASP A 261 -16.38 -12.30 -2.30
N THR A 262 -17.67 -12.54 -2.12
CA THR A 262 -18.74 -11.81 -2.82
C THR A 262 -18.82 -10.36 -2.36
N LEU A 263 -18.73 -10.10 -1.06
CA LEU A 263 -18.68 -8.73 -0.53
C LEU A 263 -17.38 -8.03 -0.95
N ALA A 264 -16.25 -8.74 -0.88
CA ALA A 264 -14.96 -8.23 -1.30
C ALA A 264 -14.97 -7.81 -2.78
N GLU A 265 -15.48 -8.66 -3.67
CA GLU A 265 -15.64 -8.37 -5.09
C GLU A 265 -16.49 -7.12 -5.32
N LYS A 266 -17.66 -7.04 -4.67
CA LYS A 266 -18.55 -5.89 -4.78
C LYS A 266 -17.83 -4.58 -4.41
N ILE A 267 -17.07 -4.58 -3.32
CA ILE A 267 -16.31 -3.42 -2.86
C ILE A 267 -15.21 -3.07 -3.88
N PHE A 268 -14.45 -4.05 -4.36
CA PHE A 268 -13.35 -3.79 -5.30
C PHE A 268 -13.85 -3.35 -6.68
N GLN A 269 -14.98 -3.90 -7.15
CA GLN A 269 -15.63 -3.42 -8.38
C GLN A 269 -16.10 -1.98 -8.26
N PHE A 270 -16.67 -1.61 -7.12
CA PHE A 270 -17.06 -0.23 -6.84
C PHE A 270 -15.84 0.70 -6.89
N VAL A 271 -14.73 0.35 -6.22
CA VAL A 271 -13.51 1.17 -6.26
C VAL A 271 -12.94 1.25 -7.69
N HIS A 272 -12.95 0.14 -8.43
CA HIS A 272 -12.49 0.13 -9.83
C HIS A 272 -13.29 1.10 -10.73
N GLN A 273 -14.57 1.31 -10.45
CA GLN A 273 -15.40 2.25 -11.18
C GLN A 273 -15.17 3.72 -10.79
N GLN A 274 -14.68 3.98 -9.57
CA GLN A 274 -14.54 5.32 -9.02
C GLN A 274 -13.10 5.85 -9.06
N SER A 275 -12.10 4.97 -9.08
CA SER A 275 -10.67 5.31 -9.05
C SER A 275 -10.01 5.05 -10.41
N PHE A 276 -9.01 5.87 -10.74
CA PHE A 276 -8.17 5.67 -11.92
C PHE A 276 -6.94 4.79 -11.66
N ALA A 277 -6.65 4.50 -10.38
CA ALA A 277 -5.53 3.63 -10.01
C ALA A 277 -5.84 2.17 -10.39
N PRO A 278 -4.85 1.39 -10.88
CA PRO A 278 -5.05 -0.01 -11.24
C PRO A 278 -5.21 -0.95 -10.04
N ASP A 279 -5.02 -0.48 -8.81
CA ASP A 279 -4.96 -1.28 -7.58
C ASP A 279 -6.18 -2.18 -7.36
N ALA A 280 -7.37 -1.70 -7.72
CA ALA A 280 -8.59 -2.49 -7.60
C ALA A 280 -8.58 -3.75 -8.48
N LEU A 281 -7.95 -3.70 -9.66
CA LEU A 281 -7.78 -4.88 -10.53
C LEU A 281 -6.91 -5.95 -9.86
N LEU A 282 -5.86 -5.54 -9.15
CA LEU A 282 -5.03 -6.47 -8.38
C LEU A 282 -5.85 -7.17 -7.29
N LYS A 283 -6.73 -6.44 -6.62
CA LYS A 283 -7.63 -7.01 -5.60
C LYS A 283 -8.69 -7.94 -6.21
N LEU A 284 -9.25 -7.60 -7.35
CA LEU A 284 -10.16 -8.46 -8.11
C LEU A 284 -9.46 -9.74 -8.61
N ASN A 285 -8.19 -9.64 -9.03
CA ASN A 285 -7.35 -10.81 -9.33
C ASN A 285 -7.25 -11.74 -8.11
N GLN A 286 -7.02 -11.19 -6.90
CA GLN A 286 -6.91 -11.97 -5.67
C GLN A 286 -8.24 -12.61 -5.24
N VAL A 287 -9.38 -11.99 -5.56
CA VAL A 287 -10.71 -12.62 -5.37
C VAL A 287 -10.88 -13.82 -6.32
N ALA A 288 -10.55 -13.65 -7.60
CA ALA A 288 -10.61 -14.75 -8.58
C ALA A 288 -9.66 -15.90 -8.20
N GLU A 289 -8.45 -15.58 -7.72
CA GLU A 289 -7.49 -16.55 -7.17
C GLU A 289 -8.11 -17.34 -6.01
N ALA A 290 -8.76 -16.66 -5.07
CA ALA A 290 -9.38 -17.30 -3.91
C ALA A 290 -10.53 -18.27 -4.28
N ARG A 291 -11.24 -17.98 -5.36
CA ARG A 291 -12.30 -18.84 -5.92
C ARG A 291 -11.75 -19.97 -6.80
N GLY A 292 -10.49 -19.94 -7.18
CA GLY A 292 -9.92 -20.87 -8.15
C GLY A 292 -10.37 -20.61 -9.60
N ASP A 293 -10.90 -19.42 -9.91
CA ASP A 293 -11.27 -19.01 -11.25
C ASP A 293 -10.05 -18.49 -12.02
N SER A 294 -9.30 -19.42 -12.62
CA SER A 294 -8.05 -19.12 -13.31
C SER A 294 -8.26 -18.20 -14.52
N LEU A 295 -9.39 -18.29 -15.22
CA LEU A 295 -9.68 -17.47 -16.40
C LEU A 295 -9.90 -16.02 -15.99
N LEU A 296 -10.70 -15.79 -14.97
CA LEU A 296 -10.96 -14.47 -14.44
C LEU A 296 -9.72 -13.87 -13.78
N GLN A 297 -8.95 -14.70 -13.07
CA GLN A 297 -7.66 -14.31 -12.48
C GLN A 297 -6.69 -13.83 -13.55
N GLN A 298 -6.51 -14.60 -14.65
CA GLN A 298 -5.64 -14.22 -15.75
C GLN A 298 -6.12 -12.95 -16.45
N LYS A 299 -7.43 -12.77 -16.61
CA LYS A 299 -8.00 -11.55 -17.19
C LYS A 299 -7.63 -10.32 -16.36
N TYR A 300 -7.92 -10.29 -15.06
CA TYR A 300 -7.60 -9.15 -14.20
C TYR A 300 -6.09 -8.91 -14.08
N ALA A 301 -5.27 -9.97 -14.05
CA ALA A 301 -3.82 -9.86 -14.06
C ALA A 301 -3.31 -9.19 -15.34
N ALA A 302 -3.84 -9.57 -16.51
CA ALA A 302 -3.46 -8.98 -17.79
C ALA A 302 -3.89 -7.51 -17.91
N GLU A 303 -5.12 -7.17 -17.48
CA GLU A 303 -5.62 -5.80 -17.45
C GLU A 303 -4.77 -4.91 -16.50
N PHE A 304 -4.47 -5.43 -15.31
CA PHE A 304 -3.55 -4.73 -14.39
C PHE A 304 -2.18 -4.52 -15.02
N ALA A 305 -1.57 -5.57 -15.58
CA ALA A 305 -0.24 -5.48 -16.18
C ALA A 305 -0.21 -4.50 -17.37
N GLN A 306 -1.26 -4.49 -18.20
CA GLN A 306 -1.38 -3.54 -19.32
C GLN A 306 -1.38 -2.10 -18.84
N LEU A 307 -2.12 -1.78 -17.77
CA LEU A 307 -2.15 -0.43 -17.20
C LEU A 307 -0.85 -0.10 -16.48
N ALA A 308 -0.37 -0.99 -15.60
CA ALA A 308 0.76 -0.74 -14.72
C ALA A 308 2.12 -0.69 -15.47
N THR A 309 2.21 -1.26 -16.68
CA THR A 309 3.40 -1.15 -17.55
C THR A 309 3.39 0.09 -18.43
N ASP A 310 2.32 0.90 -18.42
CA ASP A 310 2.37 2.21 -19.09
C ASP A 310 3.51 3.04 -18.48
N LYS A 311 4.33 3.64 -19.36
CA LYS A 311 5.49 4.46 -18.98
C LYS A 311 5.16 5.57 -17.97
N MET A 312 3.90 6.00 -17.91
CA MET A 312 3.43 7.00 -16.94
C MET A 312 3.58 6.54 -15.49
N TYR A 313 3.45 5.26 -15.21
CA TYR A 313 3.60 4.71 -13.86
C TYR A 313 5.05 4.39 -13.49
N GLY A 314 5.96 4.35 -14.46
CA GLY A 314 7.38 4.05 -14.20
C GLY A 314 7.54 2.75 -13.41
N LYS A 315 8.09 2.86 -12.19
CA LYS A 315 8.37 1.72 -11.30
C LYS A 315 7.37 1.55 -10.15
N MET A 316 6.30 2.33 -10.11
CA MET A 316 5.35 2.35 -8.98
C MET A 316 4.74 0.97 -8.68
N TYR A 317 4.57 0.12 -9.68
CA TYR A 317 3.92 -1.19 -9.56
C TYR A 317 4.85 -2.39 -9.75
N SER A 318 6.18 -2.20 -9.74
CA SER A 318 7.15 -3.28 -9.98
C SER A 318 6.94 -4.50 -9.08
N LYS A 319 6.69 -4.31 -7.78
CA LYS A 319 6.42 -5.41 -6.82
C LYS A 319 5.28 -6.31 -7.30
N TYR A 320 4.17 -5.71 -7.68
CA TYR A 320 2.96 -6.42 -8.07
C TYR A 320 3.07 -7.07 -9.45
N LEU A 321 3.75 -6.41 -10.39
CA LEU A 321 4.05 -6.98 -11.69
C LEU A 321 4.97 -8.20 -11.57
N ILE A 322 5.95 -8.17 -10.67
CA ILE A 322 6.84 -9.30 -10.39
C ILE A 322 6.03 -10.49 -9.83
N ASP A 323 5.11 -10.27 -8.87
CA ASP A 323 4.22 -11.32 -8.35
C ASP A 323 3.38 -11.95 -9.47
N LEU A 324 2.76 -11.13 -10.33
CA LEU A 324 1.94 -11.60 -11.43
C LEU A 324 2.75 -12.34 -12.51
N TYR A 325 3.93 -11.82 -12.87
CA TYR A 325 4.80 -12.46 -13.89
C TYR A 325 5.44 -13.75 -13.41
N THR A 326 5.74 -13.88 -12.12
CA THR A 326 6.22 -15.14 -11.55
C THR A 326 5.09 -16.12 -11.23
N GLY A 327 3.84 -15.64 -11.22
CA GLY A 327 2.61 -16.40 -11.00
C GLY A 327 1.78 -16.58 -12.26
N ILE A 328 0.54 -16.08 -12.24
CA ILE A 328 -0.51 -16.37 -13.24
C ILE A 328 -0.15 -15.93 -14.67
N LEU A 329 0.64 -14.89 -14.87
CA LEU A 329 1.06 -14.43 -16.19
C LEU A 329 2.23 -15.22 -16.77
N ASN A 330 2.88 -16.05 -15.98
CA ASN A 330 3.94 -16.97 -16.37
C ASN A 330 5.01 -16.36 -17.31
N ASN A 331 5.56 -15.22 -16.92
CA ASN A 331 6.63 -14.53 -17.65
C ASN A 331 7.81 -14.17 -16.71
N PRO A 332 8.50 -15.18 -16.13
CA PRO A 332 9.54 -14.96 -15.14
C PRO A 332 10.75 -14.18 -15.71
N GLY A 333 11.00 -14.23 -17.01
CA GLY A 333 12.04 -13.42 -17.65
C GLY A 333 11.79 -11.92 -17.50
N GLN A 334 10.54 -11.47 -17.69
CA GLN A 334 10.16 -10.07 -17.46
C GLN A 334 10.24 -9.69 -15.98
N ALA A 335 9.88 -10.60 -15.08
CA ALA A 335 10.04 -10.39 -13.64
C ALA A 335 11.51 -10.17 -13.26
N VAL A 336 12.44 -10.93 -13.83
CA VAL A 336 13.89 -10.75 -13.62
C VAL A 336 14.34 -9.36 -14.04
N LEU A 337 13.94 -8.90 -15.23
CA LEU A 337 14.31 -7.57 -15.72
C LEU A 337 13.81 -6.44 -14.80
N LEU A 338 12.55 -6.52 -14.37
CA LEU A 338 11.97 -5.53 -13.46
C LEU A 338 12.66 -5.54 -12.09
N ALA A 339 12.85 -6.72 -11.51
CA ALA A 339 13.48 -6.85 -10.20
C ALA A 339 14.96 -6.39 -10.22
N GLU A 340 15.70 -6.71 -11.29
CA GLU A 340 17.07 -6.24 -11.46
C GLU A 340 17.12 -4.70 -11.54
N GLN A 341 16.24 -4.07 -12.32
CA GLN A 341 16.16 -2.62 -12.41
C GLN A 341 15.82 -1.96 -11.07
N GLU A 342 14.98 -2.60 -10.24
CA GLU A 342 14.66 -2.11 -8.91
C GLU A 342 15.89 -2.13 -7.98
N THR A 343 16.79 -3.10 -8.09
CA THR A 343 18.01 -3.16 -7.25
C THR A 343 18.91 -1.94 -7.44
N TYR A 344 18.91 -1.31 -8.62
CA TYR A 344 19.65 -0.06 -8.87
C TYR A 344 18.98 1.17 -8.28
N SER A 345 17.64 1.16 -8.15
CA SER A 345 16.86 2.30 -7.68
C SER A 345 16.73 2.32 -6.17
N ARG A 346 16.47 1.15 -5.57
CA ARG A 346 16.33 0.97 -4.12
C ARG A 346 16.85 -0.41 -3.69
N PRO A 347 18.13 -0.51 -3.33
CA PRO A 347 18.78 -1.77 -2.96
C PRO A 347 18.36 -2.25 -1.56
N THR A 348 17.08 -2.53 -1.35
CA THR A 348 16.53 -3.03 -0.08
C THR A 348 16.51 -4.56 -0.04
N PRO A 349 16.52 -5.19 1.15
CA PRO A 349 16.38 -6.64 1.26
C PRO A 349 15.12 -7.19 0.57
N GLN A 350 14.01 -6.43 0.60
CA GLN A 350 12.75 -6.80 -0.07
C GLN A 350 12.93 -6.86 -1.59
N VAL A 351 13.58 -5.85 -2.17
CA VAL A 351 13.84 -5.81 -3.63
C VAL A 351 14.77 -6.94 -4.05
N TYR A 352 15.81 -7.23 -3.28
CA TYR A 352 16.68 -8.38 -3.55
C TYR A 352 15.95 -9.71 -3.36
N ALA A 353 14.96 -9.80 -2.46
CA ALA A 353 14.10 -10.98 -2.34
C ALA A 353 13.23 -11.16 -3.59
N TRP A 354 12.67 -10.08 -4.17
CA TRP A 354 11.96 -10.16 -5.46
C TRP A 354 12.88 -10.59 -6.60
N TYR A 355 14.11 -10.09 -6.62
CA TYR A 355 15.10 -10.47 -7.64
C TYR A 355 15.51 -11.94 -7.51
N ALA A 356 15.80 -12.41 -6.30
CA ALA A 356 16.12 -13.82 -6.06
C ALA A 356 14.96 -14.74 -6.44
N TRP A 357 13.72 -14.38 -6.07
CA TRP A 357 12.53 -15.12 -6.46
C TRP A 357 12.33 -15.17 -7.98
N SER A 358 12.45 -14.03 -8.65
CA SER A 358 12.32 -13.96 -10.12
C SER A 358 13.36 -14.83 -10.83
N LEU A 359 14.62 -14.78 -10.38
CA LEU A 359 15.70 -15.63 -10.89
C LEU A 359 15.39 -17.12 -10.68
N PHE A 360 14.89 -17.49 -9.51
CA PHE A 360 14.50 -18.87 -9.20
C PHE A 360 13.39 -19.35 -10.13
N CYS A 361 12.33 -18.55 -10.30
CA CYS A 361 11.23 -18.85 -11.21
C CYS A 361 11.69 -18.93 -12.68
N ASN A 362 12.72 -18.17 -13.04
CA ASN A 362 13.36 -18.19 -14.37
C ASN A 362 14.47 -19.27 -14.50
N ASN A 363 14.45 -20.29 -13.63
CA ASN A 363 15.38 -21.42 -13.60
C ASN A 363 16.88 -21.05 -13.42
N GLN A 364 17.18 -19.84 -12.95
CA GLN A 364 18.55 -19.37 -12.65
C GLN A 364 18.87 -19.60 -11.15
N LYS A 365 18.81 -20.86 -10.73
CA LYS A 365 18.79 -21.29 -9.32
C LYS A 365 20.03 -20.89 -8.54
N GLU A 366 21.23 -21.04 -9.11
CA GLU A 366 22.49 -20.68 -8.47
C GLU A 366 22.59 -19.18 -8.22
N LYS A 367 22.28 -18.38 -9.25
CA LYS A 367 22.26 -16.91 -9.11
C LYS A 367 21.22 -16.45 -8.09
N ALA A 368 20.04 -17.06 -8.06
CA ALA A 368 19.02 -16.79 -7.06
C ALA A 368 19.53 -17.00 -5.63
N TYR A 369 20.23 -18.11 -5.41
CA TYR A 369 20.81 -18.44 -4.12
C TYR A 369 21.92 -17.45 -3.70
N GLU A 370 22.81 -17.07 -4.61
CA GLU A 370 23.86 -16.09 -4.32
C GLU A 370 23.28 -14.71 -3.98
N ILE A 371 22.25 -14.25 -4.70
CA ILE A 371 21.54 -12.99 -4.37
C ILE A 371 20.90 -13.10 -2.97
N PHE A 372 20.21 -14.20 -2.69
CA PHE A 372 19.65 -14.42 -1.35
C PHE A 372 20.72 -14.34 -0.26
N LYS A 373 21.81 -15.07 -0.42
CA LYS A 373 22.90 -15.16 0.56
C LYS A 373 23.56 -13.81 0.80
N GLY A 374 23.78 -13.04 -0.26
CA GLY A 374 24.49 -11.77 -0.19
C GLY A 374 23.66 -10.61 0.38
N TYR A 375 22.34 -10.60 0.09
CA TYR A 375 21.55 -9.39 0.29
C TYR A 375 20.27 -9.60 1.13
N VAL A 376 19.78 -10.83 1.28
CA VAL A 376 18.46 -11.12 1.88
C VAL A 376 18.60 -11.88 3.20
N SER A 377 19.56 -12.80 3.29
CA SER A 377 19.74 -13.65 4.48
C SER A 377 19.88 -12.80 5.76
N GLN A 378 19.12 -13.17 6.79
CA GLN A 378 19.11 -12.51 8.11
C GLN A 378 18.66 -11.04 8.10
N LYS A 379 17.97 -10.61 7.02
CA LYS A 379 17.39 -9.28 6.95
C LYS A 379 15.88 -9.32 7.21
N PRO A 380 15.28 -8.24 7.74
CA PRO A 380 13.84 -8.13 7.89
C PRO A 380 13.14 -8.24 6.53
N LEU A 381 12.07 -9.04 6.48
CA LEU A 381 11.23 -9.24 5.30
C LEU A 381 9.76 -9.21 5.70
N GLU A 382 8.89 -8.82 4.78
CA GLU A 382 7.45 -8.90 4.95
C GLU A 382 6.90 -10.28 4.55
N ALA A 383 5.60 -10.49 4.76
CA ALA A 383 4.96 -11.79 4.57
C ALA A 383 5.16 -12.38 3.17
N LEU A 384 5.04 -11.54 2.12
CA LEU A 384 5.17 -12.01 0.74
C LEU A 384 6.59 -12.45 0.40
N GLU A 385 7.59 -11.66 0.81
CA GLU A 385 9.00 -12.00 0.60
C GLU A 385 9.40 -13.23 1.41
N LEU A 386 8.91 -13.37 2.64
CA LEU A 386 9.10 -14.58 3.45
C LEU A 386 8.49 -15.81 2.77
N TYR A 387 7.29 -15.70 2.22
CA TYR A 387 6.66 -16.77 1.45
C TYR A 387 7.52 -17.18 0.24
N TYR A 388 8.00 -16.20 -0.55
CA TYR A 388 8.87 -16.47 -1.69
C TYR A 388 10.18 -17.14 -1.30
N MET A 389 10.83 -16.65 -0.25
CA MET A 389 12.09 -17.24 0.23
C MET A 389 11.87 -18.66 0.73
N GLY A 390 10.76 -18.94 1.41
CA GLY A 390 10.38 -20.29 1.81
C GLY A 390 10.21 -21.23 0.62
N LYS A 391 9.45 -20.83 -0.40
CA LYS A 391 9.24 -21.61 -1.65
C LYS A 391 10.57 -21.84 -2.41
N MET A 392 11.39 -20.81 -2.49
CA MET A 392 12.70 -20.90 -3.12
C MET A 392 13.61 -21.88 -2.38
N MET A 393 13.73 -21.80 -1.06
CA MET A 393 14.57 -22.69 -0.26
C MET A 393 14.09 -24.15 -0.34
N GLN A 394 12.78 -24.37 -0.31
CA GLN A 394 12.20 -25.70 -0.53
C GLN A 394 12.59 -26.27 -1.90
N GLY A 395 12.51 -25.47 -2.96
CA GLY A 395 12.85 -25.90 -4.31
C GLY A 395 14.36 -26.04 -4.59
N LEU A 396 15.20 -25.34 -3.82
CA LEU A 396 16.68 -25.43 -3.95
C LEU A 396 17.30 -26.56 -3.12
N GLN A 397 16.61 -27.04 -2.08
CA GLN A 397 17.13 -28.03 -1.12
C GLN A 397 18.51 -27.66 -0.53
N LYS A 398 18.79 -26.35 -0.43
CA LYS A 398 20.03 -25.78 0.12
C LYS A 398 19.86 -25.49 1.61
N GLY A 399 20.81 -25.81 2.44
CA GLY A 399 21.00 -25.72 3.89
C GLY A 399 20.16 -24.73 4.78
N TYR A 400 19.28 -23.93 4.22
CA TYR A 400 18.34 -23.07 4.95
C TYR A 400 17.03 -23.82 5.21
N ASN A 401 16.50 -23.66 6.42
CA ASN A 401 15.23 -24.26 6.79
C ASN A 401 14.06 -23.48 6.19
N ALA A 402 13.44 -23.99 5.12
CA ALA A 402 12.26 -23.38 4.48
C ALA A 402 11.10 -23.15 5.47
N GLN A 403 10.94 -24.04 6.46
CA GLN A 403 9.88 -23.96 7.46
C GLN A 403 9.97 -22.70 8.34
N GLN A 404 11.16 -22.15 8.57
CA GLN A 404 11.31 -20.89 9.31
C GLN A 404 10.67 -19.72 8.56
N PHE A 405 10.86 -19.67 7.24
CA PHE A 405 10.26 -18.65 6.38
C PHE A 405 8.74 -18.80 6.30
N PHE A 406 8.23 -20.03 6.16
CA PHE A 406 6.78 -20.29 6.11
C PHE A 406 6.09 -19.93 7.42
N LYS A 407 6.68 -20.29 8.57
CA LYS A 407 6.16 -19.90 9.90
C LYS A 407 6.13 -18.37 10.06
N ALA A 408 7.18 -17.69 9.63
CA ALA A 408 7.26 -16.23 9.70
C ALA A 408 6.22 -15.57 8.77
N ALA A 409 6.05 -16.06 7.52
CA ALA A 409 5.03 -15.60 6.60
C ALA A 409 3.61 -15.83 7.17
N TYR A 410 3.35 -17.00 7.77
CA TYR A 410 2.04 -17.33 8.34
C TYR A 410 1.68 -16.47 9.55
N LYS A 411 2.67 -16.01 10.31
CA LYS A 411 2.44 -15.06 11.43
C LYS A 411 1.76 -13.77 10.93
N ASN A 412 2.16 -13.30 9.74
CA ASN A 412 1.62 -12.10 9.10
C ASN A 412 0.68 -12.45 7.92
N ARG A 413 -0.07 -13.55 8.04
CA ARG A 413 -0.89 -14.13 6.97
C ARG A 413 -1.97 -13.24 6.38
N TYR A 414 -2.40 -12.21 7.11
CA TYR A 414 -3.42 -11.29 6.63
C TYR A 414 -2.92 -10.27 5.59
N ASP A 415 -1.59 -10.26 5.36
CA ASP A 415 -0.97 -9.52 4.25
C ASP A 415 -0.90 -10.35 2.95
N LEU A 416 -1.20 -11.65 3.05
CA LEU A 416 -1.16 -12.59 1.94
C LEU A 416 -2.55 -12.84 1.36
N SER A 417 -2.61 -13.16 0.06
CA SER A 417 -3.85 -13.63 -0.55
C SER A 417 -4.32 -14.95 0.08
N PRO A 418 -5.65 -15.22 0.08
CA PRO A 418 -6.18 -16.47 0.65
C PRO A 418 -5.55 -17.74 0.05
N ALA A 419 -5.19 -17.72 -1.24
CA ALA A 419 -4.54 -18.85 -1.89
C ALA A 419 -3.12 -19.09 -1.34
N LYS A 420 -2.31 -18.04 -1.16
CA LYS A 420 -0.98 -18.17 -0.53
C LYS A 420 -1.08 -18.65 0.93
N VAL A 421 -2.10 -18.20 1.66
CA VAL A 421 -2.35 -18.70 3.04
C VAL A 421 -2.76 -20.17 3.05
N LYS A 422 -3.56 -20.61 2.08
CA LYS A 422 -3.93 -22.01 1.91
C LYS A 422 -2.69 -22.87 1.63
N ASP A 423 -1.85 -22.47 0.66
CA ASP A 423 -0.58 -23.16 0.34
C ASP A 423 0.34 -23.27 1.59
N LEU A 424 0.45 -22.20 2.40
CA LEU A 424 1.21 -22.23 3.65
C LEU A 424 0.68 -23.25 4.67
N LYS A 425 -0.62 -23.45 4.76
CA LYS A 425 -1.22 -24.47 5.65
C LYS A 425 -0.91 -25.87 5.16
N GLU A 426 -1.10 -26.13 3.86
CA GLU A 426 -0.82 -27.44 3.24
C GLU A 426 0.65 -27.85 3.38
N ILE A 427 1.59 -26.89 3.35
CA ILE A 427 3.02 -27.15 3.57
C ILE A 427 3.35 -27.43 5.05
N SER A 428 2.53 -26.96 5.97
CA SER A 428 2.77 -27.05 7.41
C SER A 428 2.18 -28.33 8.04
N GLU A 429 1.24 -28.98 7.35
CA GLU A 429 0.65 -30.29 7.65
C GLU A 429 1.55 -31.43 7.15
#